data_d865d5b88f1fb623436ddcb09e02a530
#
_entry.id   d865d5b88f1fb623436ddcb09e02a530
#
_cell.length_a   1.000
_cell.length_b   1.000
_cell.length_c   1.000
_cell.angle_alpha   90.00
_cell.angle_beta   90.00
_cell.angle_gamma   90.00
#
_symmetry.space_group_name_H-M   'P 1'
#
loop_
_entity.id
_entity.type
_entity.pdbx_description
1 polymer ?
#
loop_
_entity_poly.entity_id
_entity_poly.type
_entity_poly.pdbx_seq_one_letter_code
_entity_poly.pdbx_strand_id
1 'polypeptide(L)'
;MTITTLKPETAAQAADAVRWALSAGEPLEILGSGSRRGLGRPVQAGHALDLSGLSGVVAYESEELVLTALAGTPMATIRDMLADRGQHLAFEPPAIDGDGCGEGGGTLGGLIASGLAGPRRISAGSARDHTLGIAGVSGRGEAYKGGGKVVKNVTGYDMPKLMAGSFGTLTALTEITVKVLPAPEDTATLLLFGLDDAAAVGLLDRALRSPYEVSGAAHLPAGIAARSGVAGVAGAGGAVTLVRVEGFGPSVAARVAMLREELRADAVLDRGCSLAVWREVRDAVWFGGVAAGGPHPNPPPLGGGGDSAALAPDSLPCPVGEGWGGGNRSDTPHLWKLSVPPSAGPATVAAIRRTLDVEVFYDWGGGLVWMEAPPESATAIRGALSAGGHAMLVRAPDAVRAATEVFQPLPGPLMALSRRVKDGFDPKGILNPGRMYAGL
;
A
#
# COMPACT_ATOMS: atom_id res chain seq x y z
N MET A 1 -6.00 29.43 -0.23
CA MET A 1 -6.01 29.67 -1.69
C MET A 1 -6.93 28.67 -2.34
N THR A 2 -7.77 29.10 -3.27
CA THR A 2 -8.62 28.18 -4.04
C THR A 2 -7.75 27.53 -5.13
N ILE A 3 -7.66 26.19 -5.12
CA ILE A 3 -6.91 25.43 -6.14
C ILE A 3 -7.81 25.30 -7.39
N THR A 4 -7.29 25.72 -8.55
CA THR A 4 -7.97 25.50 -9.82
C THR A 4 -7.70 24.08 -10.30
N THR A 5 -8.76 23.31 -10.59
CA THR A 5 -8.64 21.93 -11.03
C THR A 5 -8.80 21.80 -12.53
N LEU A 6 -7.80 21.22 -13.19
CA LEU A 6 -7.80 20.80 -14.58
C LEU A 6 -8.12 19.31 -14.63
N LYS A 7 -9.20 18.92 -15.31
CA LYS A 7 -9.67 17.52 -15.36
C LYS A 7 -9.73 17.01 -16.81
N PRO A 8 -8.60 16.50 -17.34
CA PRO A 8 -8.53 15.93 -18.67
C PRO A 8 -9.33 14.63 -18.77
N GLU A 9 -9.99 14.42 -19.90
CA GLU A 9 -10.68 13.17 -20.28
C GLU A 9 -9.88 12.33 -21.27
N THR A 10 -8.83 12.92 -21.86
CA THR A 10 -7.93 12.25 -22.80
C THR A 10 -6.47 12.51 -22.46
N ALA A 11 -5.58 11.59 -22.87
CA ALA A 11 -4.14 11.77 -22.72
C ALA A 11 -3.61 13.02 -23.44
N ALA A 12 -4.25 13.42 -24.56
CA ALA A 12 -3.91 14.65 -25.26
C ALA A 12 -4.21 15.90 -24.43
N GLN A 13 -5.40 15.96 -23.81
CA GLN A 13 -5.77 17.05 -22.90
C GLN A 13 -4.85 17.10 -21.67
N ALA A 14 -4.42 15.94 -21.14
CA ALA A 14 -3.45 15.90 -20.06
C ALA A 14 -2.10 16.49 -20.51
N ALA A 15 -1.65 16.19 -21.72
CA ALA A 15 -0.43 16.77 -22.29
C ALA A 15 -0.57 18.29 -22.53
N ASP A 16 -1.73 18.75 -22.97
CA ASP A 16 -2.01 20.19 -23.14
C ASP A 16 -1.98 20.93 -21.80
N ALA A 17 -2.57 20.36 -20.76
CA ALA A 17 -2.53 20.92 -19.41
C ALA A 17 -1.08 21.02 -18.86
N VAL A 18 -0.25 20.00 -19.08
CA VAL A 18 1.16 20.04 -18.68
C VAL A 18 1.95 21.07 -19.51
N ARG A 19 1.71 21.17 -20.81
CA ARG A 19 2.35 22.19 -21.68
C ARG A 19 1.95 23.62 -21.26
N TRP A 20 0.68 23.80 -20.91
CA TRP A 20 0.22 25.08 -20.37
C TRP A 20 0.98 25.42 -19.07
N ALA A 21 1.02 24.50 -18.10
CA ALA A 21 1.70 24.69 -16.84
C ALA A 21 3.20 24.99 -17.04
N LEU A 22 3.85 24.25 -17.96
CA LEU A 22 5.25 24.44 -18.34
C LEU A 22 5.48 25.84 -18.91
N SER A 23 4.59 26.35 -19.76
CA SER A 23 4.68 27.68 -20.38
C SER A 23 4.40 28.81 -19.38
N ALA A 24 3.48 28.59 -18.45
CA ALA A 24 3.13 29.56 -17.41
C ALA A 24 4.11 29.53 -16.23
N GLY A 25 4.93 28.49 -16.08
CA GLY A 25 5.79 28.28 -14.91
C GLY A 25 5.01 27.90 -13.66
N GLU A 26 3.81 27.34 -13.81
CA GLU A 26 2.89 27.02 -12.72
C GLU A 26 3.01 25.54 -12.31
N PRO A 27 3.27 25.24 -11.03
CA PRO A 27 3.30 23.86 -10.54
C PRO A 27 1.92 23.23 -10.57
N LEU A 28 1.89 21.90 -10.78
CA LEU A 28 0.70 21.07 -10.79
C LEU A 28 0.74 20.05 -9.63
N GLU A 29 -0.33 19.98 -8.85
CA GLU A 29 -0.59 18.82 -8.02
C GLU A 29 -1.25 17.73 -8.86
N ILE A 30 -0.55 16.60 -9.07
CA ILE A 30 -1.06 15.48 -9.85
C ILE A 30 -1.92 14.59 -8.94
N LEU A 31 -3.19 14.44 -9.30
CA LEU A 31 -4.19 13.68 -8.52
C LEU A 31 -4.87 12.60 -9.38
N GLY A 32 -5.32 11.53 -8.73
CA GLY A 32 -6.45 10.74 -9.18
C GLY A 32 -7.69 11.16 -8.38
N SER A 33 -8.31 10.24 -7.62
CA SER A 33 -9.41 10.57 -6.68
C SER A 33 -8.99 11.40 -5.45
N GLY A 34 -7.70 11.66 -5.26
CA GLY A 34 -7.20 12.40 -4.11
C GLY A 34 -7.01 11.56 -2.83
N SER A 35 -7.42 10.29 -2.80
CA SER A 35 -7.36 9.41 -1.61
C SER A 35 -5.98 9.31 -0.97
N ARG A 36 -4.90 9.53 -1.73
CA ARG A 36 -3.51 9.45 -1.26
C ARG A 36 -2.82 10.80 -1.08
N ARG A 37 -3.58 11.90 -1.00
CA ARG A 37 -3.00 13.24 -0.71
C ARG A 37 -2.30 13.28 0.64
N GLY A 38 -2.76 12.48 1.60
CA GLY A 38 -2.14 12.33 2.91
C GLY A 38 -0.76 11.66 2.91
N LEU A 39 -0.34 11.00 1.82
CA LEU A 39 0.98 10.38 1.69
C LEU A 39 1.98 11.37 1.07
N GLY A 40 3.22 11.35 1.56
CA GLY A 40 4.26 12.29 1.10
C GLY A 40 4.10 13.69 1.71
N ARG A 41 4.90 14.64 1.26
CA ARG A 41 4.84 16.05 1.69
C ARG A 41 3.67 16.75 1.00
N PRO A 42 3.01 17.74 1.61
CA PRO A 42 2.02 18.57 0.94
C PRO A 42 2.65 19.30 -0.26
N VAL A 43 1.96 19.26 -1.39
CA VAL A 43 2.41 19.98 -2.60
C VAL A 43 1.97 21.44 -2.52
N GLN A 44 2.87 22.34 -2.86
CA GLN A 44 2.58 23.75 -2.96
C GLN A 44 2.30 24.10 -4.44
N ALA A 45 1.04 24.06 -4.85
CA ALA A 45 0.60 24.34 -6.21
C ALA A 45 -0.73 25.12 -6.20
N GLY A 46 -0.85 26.06 -7.12
CA GLY A 46 -2.11 26.80 -7.36
C GLY A 46 -3.10 26.00 -8.22
N HIS A 47 -2.63 24.94 -8.90
CA HIS A 47 -3.40 24.15 -9.85
C HIS A 47 -3.26 22.66 -9.54
N ALA A 48 -4.36 21.93 -9.71
CA ALA A 48 -4.39 20.46 -9.64
C ALA A 48 -4.70 19.87 -11.02
N LEU A 49 -3.98 18.82 -11.43
CA LEU A 49 -4.27 18.00 -12.58
C LEU A 49 -4.95 16.72 -12.10
N ASP A 50 -6.27 16.71 -12.17
CA ASP A 50 -7.12 15.58 -11.75
C ASP A 50 -7.27 14.57 -12.89
N LEU A 51 -6.50 13.48 -12.80
CA LEU A 51 -6.52 12.41 -13.79
C LEU A 51 -7.67 11.42 -13.63
N SER A 52 -8.60 11.63 -12.69
CA SER A 52 -9.77 10.76 -12.51
C SER A 52 -10.70 10.75 -13.73
N GLY A 53 -10.60 11.76 -14.61
CA GLY A 53 -11.29 11.79 -15.89
C GLY A 53 -10.78 10.76 -16.90
N LEU A 54 -9.53 10.30 -16.75
CA LEU A 54 -8.94 9.23 -17.56
C LEU A 54 -9.34 7.87 -16.97
N SER A 55 -10.58 7.44 -17.16
CA SER A 55 -11.14 6.23 -16.53
C SER A 55 -11.65 5.24 -17.58
N GLY A 56 -11.45 3.97 -17.32
CA GLY A 56 -11.90 2.84 -18.13
C GLY A 56 -10.82 1.78 -18.33
N VAL A 57 -11.25 0.56 -18.58
CA VAL A 57 -10.38 -0.56 -18.95
C VAL A 57 -10.15 -0.53 -20.45
N VAL A 58 -8.89 -0.50 -20.86
CA VAL A 58 -8.47 -0.46 -22.28
C VAL A 58 -8.42 -1.88 -22.85
N ALA A 59 -7.87 -2.83 -22.09
CA ALA A 59 -7.80 -4.23 -22.47
C ALA A 59 -7.68 -5.11 -21.22
N TYR A 60 -8.36 -6.25 -21.24
CA TYR A 60 -8.18 -7.27 -20.22
C TYR A 60 -8.07 -8.64 -20.88
N GLU A 61 -6.88 -9.17 -20.90
CA GLU A 61 -6.53 -10.46 -21.45
C GLU A 61 -6.39 -11.45 -20.28
N SER A 62 -7.53 -11.97 -19.81
CA SER A 62 -7.58 -12.79 -18.58
C SER A 62 -6.76 -14.07 -18.68
N GLU A 63 -6.67 -14.68 -19.87
CA GLU A 63 -5.85 -15.89 -20.10
C GLU A 63 -4.35 -15.58 -20.05
N GLU A 64 -3.95 -14.37 -20.47
CA GLU A 64 -2.58 -13.89 -20.41
C GLU A 64 -2.21 -13.24 -19.06
N LEU A 65 -3.18 -13.13 -18.14
CA LEU A 65 -3.04 -12.49 -16.84
C LEU A 65 -2.56 -11.03 -16.92
N VAL A 66 -3.07 -10.28 -17.91
CA VAL A 66 -2.67 -8.90 -18.17
C VAL A 66 -3.89 -7.99 -18.25
N LEU A 67 -3.87 -6.90 -17.48
CA LEU A 67 -4.86 -5.84 -17.49
C LEU A 67 -4.22 -4.52 -17.88
N THR A 68 -4.80 -3.82 -18.85
CA THR A 68 -4.45 -2.43 -19.20
C THR A 68 -5.65 -1.54 -18.94
N ALA A 69 -5.45 -0.49 -18.13
CA ALA A 69 -6.49 0.48 -17.82
C ALA A 69 -5.94 1.90 -17.77
N LEU A 70 -6.82 2.88 -17.95
CA LEU A 70 -6.51 4.28 -17.78
C LEU A 70 -6.20 4.58 -16.31
N ALA A 71 -5.31 5.53 -16.05
CA ALA A 71 -4.76 5.78 -14.71
C ALA A 71 -5.81 6.24 -13.69
N GLY A 72 -6.86 6.91 -14.12
CA GLY A 72 -7.98 7.36 -13.29
C GLY A 72 -9.02 6.28 -13.00
N THR A 73 -8.87 5.06 -13.54
CA THR A 73 -9.83 3.96 -13.29
C THR A 73 -9.92 3.63 -11.80
N PRO A 74 -11.13 3.63 -11.21
CA PRO A 74 -11.32 3.31 -9.81
C PRO A 74 -10.85 1.89 -9.48
N MET A 75 -10.22 1.73 -8.33
CA MET A 75 -9.75 0.42 -7.86
C MET A 75 -10.89 -0.56 -7.58
N ALA A 76 -12.07 -0.08 -7.21
CA ALA A 76 -13.26 -0.92 -7.07
C ALA A 76 -13.60 -1.63 -8.40
N THR A 77 -13.73 -0.86 -9.48
CA THR A 77 -14.02 -1.39 -10.83
C THR A 77 -13.01 -2.45 -11.26
N ILE A 78 -11.72 -2.23 -10.98
CA ILE A 78 -10.66 -3.20 -11.33
C ILE A 78 -10.81 -4.47 -10.49
N ARG A 79 -11.04 -4.35 -9.19
CA ARG A 79 -11.19 -5.51 -8.30
C ARG A 79 -12.39 -6.37 -8.65
N ASP A 80 -13.55 -5.74 -8.90
CA ASP A 80 -14.78 -6.45 -9.27
C ASP A 80 -14.57 -7.23 -10.57
N MET A 81 -14.00 -6.57 -11.59
CA MET A 81 -13.70 -7.22 -12.88
C MET A 81 -12.72 -8.40 -12.73
N LEU A 82 -11.69 -8.27 -11.90
CA LEU A 82 -10.74 -9.35 -11.66
C LEU A 82 -11.39 -10.49 -10.86
N ALA A 83 -12.21 -10.17 -9.86
CA ALA A 83 -12.93 -11.15 -9.05
C ALA A 83 -13.88 -12.00 -9.89
N ASP A 84 -14.59 -11.40 -10.85
CA ASP A 84 -15.48 -12.12 -11.81
C ASP A 84 -14.73 -13.18 -12.63
N ARG A 85 -13.41 -13.07 -12.73
CA ARG A 85 -12.53 -14.03 -13.43
C ARG A 85 -11.66 -14.85 -12.47
N GLY A 86 -11.93 -14.81 -11.17
CA GLY A 86 -11.12 -15.48 -10.17
C GLY A 86 -9.67 -15.01 -10.12
N GLN A 87 -9.43 -13.72 -10.41
CA GLN A 87 -8.10 -13.12 -10.43
C GLN A 87 -8.00 -11.97 -9.43
N HIS A 88 -6.78 -11.54 -9.13
CA HIS A 88 -6.53 -10.46 -8.20
C HIS A 88 -5.21 -9.70 -8.48
N LEU A 89 -5.07 -8.52 -7.86
CA LEU A 89 -3.79 -7.84 -7.73
C LEU A 89 -3.02 -8.45 -6.55
N ALA A 90 -2.11 -9.35 -6.84
CA ALA A 90 -1.46 -10.18 -5.82
C ALA A 90 -0.58 -9.40 -4.83
N PHE A 91 -0.12 -8.20 -5.17
CA PHE A 91 0.68 -7.36 -4.26
C PHE A 91 -0.12 -6.71 -3.13
N GLU A 92 -1.42 -7.02 -3.00
CA GLU A 92 -2.30 -6.61 -1.88
C GLU A 92 -2.19 -5.12 -1.54
N PRO A 93 -2.57 -4.21 -2.43
CA PRO A 93 -2.41 -2.80 -2.14
C PRO A 93 -3.18 -2.39 -0.88
N PRO A 94 -2.52 -1.78 0.11
CA PRO A 94 -3.18 -1.36 1.33
C PRO A 94 -4.16 -0.20 1.06
N ALA A 95 -5.28 -0.22 1.76
CA ALA A 95 -6.27 0.84 1.78
C ALA A 95 -5.92 1.89 2.86
N ILE A 96 -4.67 2.34 2.89
CA ILE A 96 -4.20 3.39 3.80
C ILE A 96 -4.58 4.73 3.17
N ASP A 97 -5.82 5.10 3.34
CA ASP A 97 -6.37 6.36 2.88
C ASP A 97 -6.55 7.29 4.08
N GLY A 98 -6.07 8.52 3.98
CA GLY A 98 -6.25 9.52 5.03
C GLY A 98 -7.71 9.83 5.34
N ASP A 99 -8.62 9.41 4.47
CA ASP A 99 -10.04 9.77 4.49
C ASP A 99 -10.97 8.59 4.80
N GLY A 100 -10.44 7.41 5.17
CA GLY A 100 -11.28 6.26 5.58
C GLY A 100 -12.11 5.62 4.45
N CYS A 101 -11.77 5.87 3.19
CA CYS A 101 -12.52 5.37 2.03
C CYS A 101 -12.33 3.88 1.72
N GLY A 102 -12.23 3.00 2.71
CA GLY A 102 -12.36 1.56 2.59
C GLY A 102 -11.68 0.86 1.38
N GLU A 103 -12.01 -0.40 1.16
CA GLU A 103 -11.41 -1.27 0.12
C GLU A 103 -11.62 -0.81 -1.34
N GLY A 104 -12.46 0.18 -1.60
CA GLY A 104 -12.77 0.71 -2.94
C GLY A 104 -11.98 1.96 -3.33
N GLY A 105 -11.28 2.57 -2.38
CA GLY A 105 -10.71 3.91 -2.56
C GLY A 105 -9.52 4.00 -3.52
N GLY A 106 -9.45 5.14 -4.23
CA GLY A 106 -8.33 5.45 -5.09
C GLY A 106 -8.46 4.98 -6.54
N THR A 107 -7.45 5.34 -7.32
CA THR A 107 -7.34 5.01 -8.73
C THR A 107 -6.10 4.16 -9.00
N LEU A 108 -6.06 3.46 -10.13
CA LEU A 108 -4.90 2.64 -10.52
C LEU A 108 -3.62 3.48 -10.58
N GLY A 109 -3.69 4.69 -11.15
CA GLY A 109 -2.56 5.62 -11.22
C GLY A 109 -2.02 6.01 -9.85
N GLY A 110 -2.91 6.37 -8.93
CA GLY A 110 -2.55 6.69 -7.55
C GLY A 110 -1.95 5.50 -6.81
N LEU A 111 -2.45 4.30 -7.07
CA LEU A 111 -1.93 3.05 -6.52
C LEU A 111 -0.48 2.80 -6.96
N ILE A 112 -0.24 2.80 -8.27
CA ILE A 112 1.09 2.55 -8.83
C ILE A 112 2.06 3.69 -8.46
N ALA A 113 1.63 4.94 -8.53
CA ALA A 113 2.45 6.08 -8.16
C ALA A 113 2.89 6.07 -6.69
N SER A 114 2.07 5.56 -5.76
CA SER A 114 2.45 5.43 -4.35
C SER A 114 3.35 4.22 -4.07
N GLY A 115 3.29 3.18 -4.91
CA GLY A 115 4.16 2.00 -4.81
C GLY A 115 3.98 1.16 -3.54
N LEU A 116 2.86 1.30 -2.84
CA LEU A 116 2.58 0.55 -1.62
C LEU A 116 2.29 -0.91 -1.93
N ALA A 117 2.67 -1.79 -1.01
CA ALA A 117 2.41 -3.23 -1.09
C ALA A 117 2.02 -3.77 0.29
N GLY A 118 1.15 -4.76 0.31
CA GLY A 118 0.66 -5.42 1.52
C GLY A 118 1.45 -6.69 1.88
N PRO A 119 0.88 -7.55 2.71
CA PRO A 119 1.56 -8.71 3.30
C PRO A 119 2.13 -9.70 2.28
N ARG A 120 1.46 -9.93 1.11
CA ARG A 120 1.97 -10.84 0.08
C ARG A 120 3.22 -10.35 -0.63
N ARG A 121 3.73 -9.17 -0.32
CA ARG A 121 4.97 -8.70 -0.94
C ARG A 121 6.12 -9.70 -0.84
N ILE A 122 6.18 -10.46 0.24
CA ILE A 122 7.23 -11.46 0.49
C ILE A 122 7.20 -12.64 -0.53
N SER A 123 6.05 -12.93 -1.12
CA SER A 123 5.86 -14.02 -2.08
C SER A 123 5.52 -13.51 -3.49
N ALA A 124 4.66 -12.50 -3.61
CA ALA A 124 4.16 -12.00 -4.89
C ALA A 124 4.93 -10.78 -5.42
N GLY A 125 5.72 -10.11 -4.59
CA GLY A 125 6.35 -8.83 -4.94
C GLY A 125 5.45 -7.62 -4.67
N SER A 126 5.86 -6.47 -5.17
CA SER A 126 5.22 -5.16 -4.96
C SER A 126 4.47 -4.68 -6.21
N ALA A 127 3.77 -3.57 -6.12
CA ALA A 127 3.15 -2.90 -7.27
C ALA A 127 4.16 -2.68 -8.43
N ARG A 128 5.42 -2.37 -8.10
CA ARG A 128 6.52 -2.21 -9.05
C ARG A 128 6.79 -3.48 -9.85
N ASP A 129 6.72 -4.65 -9.21
CA ASP A 129 7.01 -5.94 -9.84
C ASP A 129 5.86 -6.42 -10.73
N HIS A 130 4.66 -5.87 -10.52
CA HIS A 130 3.47 -6.15 -11.31
C HIS A 130 3.20 -5.13 -12.42
N THR A 131 3.89 -3.98 -12.45
CA THR A 131 3.72 -2.98 -13.49
C THR A 131 4.56 -3.35 -14.71
N LEU A 132 3.89 -3.73 -15.81
CA LEU A 132 4.51 -4.19 -17.06
C LEU A 132 4.70 -3.05 -18.06
N GLY A 133 3.75 -2.11 -18.13
CA GLY A 133 3.75 -1.01 -19.07
C GLY A 133 3.08 0.23 -18.51
N ILE A 134 3.48 1.37 -19.03
CA ILE A 134 2.89 2.66 -18.72
C ILE A 134 2.79 3.54 -19.98
N ALA A 135 1.80 4.43 -19.99
CA ALA A 135 1.84 5.65 -20.76
C ALA A 135 1.70 6.85 -19.81
N GLY A 136 2.31 7.96 -20.15
CA GLY A 136 2.24 9.15 -19.32
C GLY A 136 2.72 10.39 -20.06
N VAL A 137 2.61 11.53 -19.39
CA VAL A 137 3.08 12.83 -19.84
C VAL A 137 4.20 13.31 -18.91
N SER A 138 5.37 13.56 -19.47
CA SER A 138 6.50 14.12 -18.73
C SER A 138 6.28 15.60 -18.39
N GLY A 139 7.06 16.17 -17.49
CA GLY A 139 7.05 17.61 -17.20
C GLY A 139 7.52 18.48 -18.37
N ARG A 140 7.96 17.86 -19.49
CA ARG A 140 8.20 18.53 -20.78
C ARG A 140 6.96 18.70 -21.62
N GLY A 141 5.79 18.15 -21.17
CA GLY A 141 4.56 18.11 -21.95
C GLY A 141 4.58 17.07 -23.09
N GLU A 142 5.52 16.12 -23.03
CA GLU A 142 5.69 15.05 -24.01
C GLU A 142 4.99 13.77 -23.54
N ALA A 143 4.09 13.26 -24.38
CA ALA A 143 3.49 11.95 -24.16
C ALA A 143 4.48 10.85 -24.56
N TYR A 144 4.59 9.81 -23.73
CA TYR A 144 5.46 8.68 -24.00
C TYR A 144 4.86 7.37 -23.47
N LYS A 145 5.41 6.26 -23.95
CA LYS A 145 5.12 4.92 -23.45
C LYS A 145 6.40 4.22 -23.06
N GLY A 146 6.32 3.36 -22.04
CA GLY A 146 7.42 2.53 -21.57
C GLY A 146 6.95 1.14 -21.18
N GLY A 147 7.76 0.11 -21.43
CA GLY A 147 7.35 -1.29 -21.21
C GLY A 147 6.36 -1.78 -22.25
N GLY A 148 5.53 -2.76 -21.89
CA GLY A 148 4.56 -3.38 -22.78
C GLY A 148 3.65 -4.36 -22.06
N LYS A 149 3.09 -5.35 -22.77
CA LYS A 149 2.25 -6.41 -22.22
C LYS A 149 3.02 -7.66 -21.80
N VAL A 150 4.33 -7.70 -22.01
CA VAL A 150 5.17 -8.88 -21.75
C VAL A 150 5.90 -8.76 -20.42
N VAL A 151 6.00 -9.86 -19.70
CA VAL A 151 6.66 -9.93 -18.39
C VAL A 151 8.16 -9.65 -18.47
N LYS A 152 8.80 -9.93 -19.61
CA LYS A 152 10.23 -9.73 -19.84
C LYS A 152 10.47 -8.62 -20.85
N ASN A 153 10.81 -7.43 -20.39
CA ASN A 153 11.39 -6.38 -21.24
C ASN A 153 12.90 -6.64 -21.39
N VAL A 154 13.35 -6.89 -22.62
CA VAL A 154 14.77 -7.19 -22.90
C VAL A 154 15.50 -6.02 -23.58
N THR A 155 14.78 -4.95 -23.92
CA THR A 155 15.34 -3.78 -24.62
C THR A 155 14.91 -2.49 -23.95
N GLY A 156 15.86 -1.58 -23.75
CA GLY A 156 15.61 -0.26 -23.18
C GLY A 156 15.55 -0.23 -21.65
N TYR A 157 15.23 0.94 -21.10
CA TYR A 157 15.09 1.17 -19.67
C TYR A 157 13.75 0.63 -19.16
N ASP A 158 13.75 0.10 -17.95
CA ASP A 158 12.52 -0.35 -17.27
C ASP A 158 11.77 0.84 -16.66
N MET A 159 11.15 1.61 -17.55
CA MET A 159 10.40 2.82 -17.19
C MET A 159 9.24 2.53 -16.25
N PRO A 160 8.44 1.46 -16.42
CA PRO A 160 7.36 1.11 -15.49
C PRO A 160 7.83 1.01 -14.05
N LYS A 161 8.98 0.37 -13.83
CA LYS A 161 9.56 0.21 -12.48
C LYS A 161 10.12 1.52 -11.89
N LEU A 162 10.54 2.44 -12.75
CA LEU A 162 10.96 3.78 -12.30
C LEU A 162 9.76 4.62 -11.87
N MET A 163 8.63 4.51 -12.58
CA MET A 163 7.44 5.31 -12.29
C MET A 163 6.64 4.78 -11.09
N ALA A 164 6.70 3.47 -10.82
CA ALA A 164 6.09 2.90 -9.62
C ALA A 164 6.79 3.42 -8.36
N GLY A 165 6.02 4.10 -7.50
CA GLY A 165 6.54 4.74 -6.29
C GLY A 165 7.17 6.13 -6.49
N SER A 166 6.96 6.76 -7.66
CA SER A 166 7.46 8.11 -7.95
C SER A 166 6.58 9.24 -7.42
N PHE A 167 5.43 8.94 -6.84
CA PHE A 167 4.46 9.91 -6.29
C PHE A 167 4.03 10.99 -7.29
N GLY A 168 4.03 10.67 -8.60
CA GLY A 168 3.69 11.63 -9.64
C GLY A 168 4.71 12.75 -9.84
N THR A 169 5.92 12.63 -9.29
CA THR A 169 6.97 13.65 -9.42
C THR A 169 7.72 13.58 -10.75
N LEU A 170 7.64 12.46 -11.47
CA LEU A 170 8.33 12.25 -12.74
C LEU A 170 7.39 12.32 -13.95
N THR A 171 6.13 11.94 -13.76
CA THR A 171 5.16 11.84 -14.86
C THR A 171 3.73 11.92 -14.35
N ALA A 172 2.84 12.46 -15.17
CA ALA A 172 1.40 12.27 -15.06
C ALA A 172 1.04 10.98 -15.80
N LEU A 173 0.77 9.89 -15.07
CA LEU A 173 0.40 8.60 -15.65
C LEU A 173 -0.99 8.68 -16.31
N THR A 174 -1.11 8.19 -17.54
CA THR A 174 -2.37 8.20 -18.30
C THR A 174 -2.93 6.79 -18.55
N GLU A 175 -2.06 5.80 -18.73
CA GLU A 175 -2.44 4.40 -18.96
C GLU A 175 -1.44 3.48 -18.23
N ILE A 176 -1.90 2.36 -17.70
CA ILE A 176 -1.06 1.42 -16.96
C ILE A 176 -1.43 0.00 -17.35
N THR A 177 -0.42 -0.81 -17.61
CA THR A 177 -0.55 -2.25 -17.81
C THR A 177 0.03 -2.98 -16.60
N VAL A 178 -0.77 -3.82 -15.98
CA VAL A 178 -0.37 -4.61 -14.80
C VAL A 178 -0.54 -6.12 -15.05
N LYS A 179 0.37 -6.88 -14.48
CA LYS A 179 0.21 -8.33 -14.33
C LYS A 179 -0.78 -8.58 -13.19
N VAL A 180 -1.72 -9.49 -13.42
CA VAL A 180 -2.63 -10.03 -12.41
C VAL A 180 -2.30 -11.51 -12.17
N LEU A 181 -2.82 -12.10 -11.10
CA LEU A 181 -2.63 -13.54 -10.81
C LEU A 181 -3.98 -14.17 -10.49
N PRO A 182 -4.11 -15.51 -10.64
CA PRO A 182 -5.26 -16.23 -10.10
C PRO A 182 -5.40 -15.99 -8.61
N ALA A 183 -6.62 -15.75 -8.17
CA ALA A 183 -6.92 -15.63 -6.75
C ALA A 183 -6.80 -17.00 -6.07
N PRO A 184 -6.26 -17.09 -4.84
CA PRO A 184 -6.20 -18.35 -4.12
C PRO A 184 -7.61 -18.91 -3.87
N GLU A 185 -7.79 -20.22 -4.12
CA GLU A 185 -9.05 -20.92 -3.82
C GLU A 185 -9.30 -20.99 -2.33
N ASP A 186 -8.22 -21.21 -1.57
CA ASP A 186 -8.27 -21.30 -0.11
C ASP A 186 -7.11 -20.53 0.54
N THR A 187 -7.34 -20.14 1.80
CA THR A 187 -6.40 -19.40 2.64
C THR A 187 -6.56 -19.88 4.08
N ALA A 188 -5.47 -20.26 4.71
CA ALA A 188 -5.44 -20.60 6.12
C ALA A 188 -4.30 -19.87 6.81
N THR A 189 -4.47 -19.59 8.11
CA THR A 189 -3.46 -18.89 8.92
C THR A 189 -3.18 -19.66 10.19
N LEU A 190 -1.92 -20.03 10.38
CA LEU A 190 -1.44 -20.61 11.62
C LEU A 190 -1.22 -19.50 12.65
N LEU A 191 -1.62 -19.75 13.89
CA LEU A 191 -1.44 -18.88 15.05
C LEU A 191 -0.45 -19.47 16.02
N LEU A 192 0.47 -18.65 16.51
CA LEU A 192 1.38 -19.00 17.60
C LEU A 192 1.29 -17.91 18.67
N PHE A 193 1.08 -18.31 19.91
CA PHE A 193 0.77 -17.41 21.01
C PHE A 193 1.96 -17.13 21.92
N GLY A 194 1.98 -15.95 22.52
CA GLY A 194 2.87 -15.60 23.63
C GLY A 194 4.34 -15.40 23.27
N LEU A 195 4.72 -15.39 21.99
CA LEU A 195 6.11 -15.14 21.60
C LEU A 195 6.44 -13.65 21.79
N ASP A 196 7.66 -13.37 22.25
CA ASP A 196 8.21 -12.02 22.17
C ASP A 196 8.62 -11.66 20.72
N ASP A 197 8.89 -10.37 20.48
CA ASP A 197 9.21 -9.85 19.15
C ASP A 197 10.38 -10.60 18.49
N ALA A 198 11.43 -10.94 19.24
CA ALA A 198 12.63 -11.60 18.70
C ALA A 198 12.38 -13.08 18.38
N ALA A 199 11.73 -13.81 19.28
CA ALA A 199 11.33 -15.20 19.07
C ALA A 199 10.35 -15.33 17.91
N ALA A 200 9.39 -14.40 17.79
CA ALA A 200 8.42 -14.35 16.70
C ALA A 200 9.10 -14.15 15.34
N VAL A 201 9.99 -13.17 15.21
CA VAL A 201 10.72 -12.94 13.95
C VAL A 201 11.62 -14.12 13.60
N GLY A 202 12.29 -14.76 14.58
CA GLY A 202 13.06 -15.98 14.36
C GLY A 202 12.20 -17.15 13.88
N LEU A 203 10.97 -17.28 14.36
CA LEU A 203 10.01 -18.29 13.90
C LEU A 203 9.51 -17.97 12.49
N LEU A 204 9.17 -16.71 12.22
CA LEU A 204 8.74 -16.26 10.89
C LEU A 204 9.83 -16.48 9.82
N ASP A 205 11.11 -16.27 10.15
CA ASP A 205 12.23 -16.58 9.26
C ASP A 205 12.27 -18.09 8.92
N ARG A 206 12.09 -18.97 9.91
CA ARG A 206 12.00 -20.42 9.67
C ARG A 206 10.80 -20.77 8.77
N ALA A 207 9.63 -20.20 9.04
CA ALA A 207 8.43 -20.42 8.24
C ALA A 207 8.64 -20.00 6.78
N LEU A 208 9.26 -18.83 6.55
CA LEU A 208 9.55 -18.31 5.21
C LEU A 208 10.59 -19.12 4.42
N ARG A 209 11.49 -19.81 5.11
CA ARG A 209 12.49 -20.71 4.50
C ARG A 209 11.96 -22.13 4.29
N SER A 210 10.79 -22.44 4.80
CA SER A 210 10.17 -23.75 4.62
C SER A 210 9.71 -23.96 3.18
N PRO A 211 9.51 -25.21 2.73
CA PRO A 211 9.00 -25.49 1.39
C PRO A 211 7.49 -25.29 1.24
N TYR A 212 6.83 -24.67 2.22
CA TYR A 212 5.37 -24.60 2.28
C TYR A 212 4.77 -23.33 1.69
N GLU A 213 5.55 -22.53 0.95
CA GLU A 213 5.11 -21.34 0.20
C GLU A 213 4.30 -20.36 1.07
N VAL A 214 4.86 -19.95 2.18
CA VAL A 214 4.26 -18.96 3.08
C VAL A 214 4.04 -17.65 2.34
N SER A 215 2.80 -17.16 2.33
CA SER A 215 2.40 -15.95 1.61
C SER A 215 2.21 -14.71 2.48
N GLY A 216 2.24 -14.89 3.80
CA GLY A 216 2.15 -13.80 4.79
C GLY A 216 2.81 -14.22 6.11
N ALA A 217 3.53 -13.30 6.75
CA ALA A 217 4.31 -13.54 7.95
C ALA A 217 4.31 -12.29 8.83
N ALA A 218 3.46 -12.26 9.88
CA ALA A 218 3.24 -11.09 10.72
C ALA A 218 3.31 -11.45 12.22
N HIS A 219 3.62 -10.46 13.05
CA HIS A 219 3.59 -10.58 14.49
C HIS A 219 2.88 -9.39 15.12
N LEU A 220 1.88 -9.68 15.93
CA LEU A 220 1.06 -8.74 16.65
C LEU A 220 1.39 -8.81 18.15
N PRO A 221 2.09 -7.84 18.71
CA PRO A 221 2.25 -7.74 20.17
C PRO A 221 0.90 -7.71 20.90
N ALA A 222 0.87 -8.09 22.17
CA ALA A 222 -0.36 -8.29 22.94
C ALA A 222 -1.37 -7.15 22.84
N GLY A 223 -0.94 -5.89 22.92
CA GLY A 223 -1.79 -4.72 22.83
C GLY A 223 -2.44 -4.55 21.45
N ILE A 224 -1.78 -4.99 20.38
CA ILE A 224 -2.32 -4.98 19.01
C ILE A 224 -3.26 -6.17 18.81
N ALA A 225 -2.84 -7.38 19.20
CA ALA A 225 -3.64 -8.59 19.07
C ALA A 225 -5.00 -8.46 19.78
N ALA A 226 -5.05 -7.88 20.96
CA ALA A 226 -6.29 -7.65 21.71
C ALA A 226 -7.30 -6.72 21.00
N ARG A 227 -6.86 -5.93 20.01
CA ARG A 227 -7.70 -5.03 19.20
C ARG A 227 -8.17 -5.63 17.88
N SER A 228 -7.80 -6.89 17.59
CA SER A 228 -8.25 -7.55 16.37
C SER A 228 -9.77 -7.80 16.38
N GLY A 229 -10.44 -7.61 15.28
CA GLY A 229 -11.83 -8.00 15.08
C GLY A 229 -12.03 -9.52 14.94
N VAL A 230 -10.93 -10.29 14.85
CA VAL A 230 -10.96 -11.75 14.74
C VAL A 230 -10.85 -12.38 16.12
N ALA A 231 -11.93 -13.01 16.58
CA ALA A 231 -12.04 -13.55 17.94
C ALA A 231 -10.89 -14.51 18.32
N GLY A 232 -10.40 -15.35 17.39
CA GLY A 232 -9.28 -16.25 17.63
C GLY A 232 -7.94 -15.53 17.84
N VAL A 233 -7.82 -14.27 17.44
CA VAL A 233 -6.65 -13.41 17.66
C VAL A 233 -6.85 -12.57 18.92
N ALA A 234 -7.97 -11.87 19.03
CA ALA A 234 -8.27 -11.01 20.19
C ALA A 234 -8.33 -11.79 21.50
N GLY A 235 -8.88 -13.02 21.46
CA GLY A 235 -9.02 -13.91 22.62
C GLY A 235 -7.75 -14.66 23.04
N ALA A 236 -6.63 -14.47 22.35
CA ALA A 236 -5.37 -15.18 22.65
C ALA A 236 -4.74 -14.82 24.02
N GLY A 237 -5.12 -13.68 24.60
CA GLY A 237 -4.62 -13.20 25.89
C GLY A 237 -3.15 -12.78 25.91
N GLY A 238 -2.51 -12.69 24.76
CA GLY A 238 -1.10 -12.36 24.59
C GLY A 238 -0.76 -11.93 23.17
N ALA A 239 0.54 -11.91 22.85
CA ALA A 239 1.01 -11.67 21.49
C ALA A 239 0.63 -12.82 20.56
N VAL A 240 0.38 -12.51 19.28
CA VAL A 240 -0.01 -13.50 18.25
C VAL A 240 0.90 -13.37 17.03
N THR A 241 1.52 -14.47 16.65
CA THR A 241 2.30 -14.58 15.41
C THR A 241 1.47 -15.30 14.36
N LEU A 242 1.42 -14.75 13.16
CA LEU A 242 0.55 -15.16 12.05
C LEU A 242 1.39 -15.68 10.89
N VAL A 243 1.10 -16.88 10.40
CA VAL A 243 1.73 -17.46 9.21
C VAL A 243 0.65 -17.90 8.23
N ARG A 244 0.59 -17.27 7.04
CA ARG A 244 -0.44 -17.52 6.01
C ARG A 244 0.05 -18.48 4.94
N VAL A 245 -0.78 -19.44 4.60
CA VAL A 245 -0.64 -20.35 3.46
C VAL A 245 -1.86 -20.21 2.55
N GLU A 246 -1.65 -20.12 1.24
CA GLU A 246 -2.71 -19.87 0.25
C GLU A 246 -2.52 -20.73 -0.99
N GLY A 247 -3.60 -20.95 -1.75
CA GLY A 247 -3.58 -21.64 -3.04
C GLY A 247 -4.72 -22.62 -3.25
N PHE A 248 -4.46 -23.72 -3.92
CA PHE A 248 -5.42 -24.80 -4.15
C PHE A 248 -5.77 -25.51 -2.85
N GLY A 249 -7.07 -25.68 -2.56
CA GLY A 249 -7.56 -26.12 -1.25
C GLY A 249 -6.88 -27.36 -0.66
N PRO A 250 -6.82 -28.52 -1.38
CA PRO A 250 -6.12 -29.70 -0.90
C PRO A 250 -4.63 -29.48 -0.60
N SER A 251 -3.95 -28.64 -1.38
CA SER A 251 -2.55 -28.28 -1.15
C SER A 251 -2.40 -27.41 0.10
N VAL A 252 -3.30 -26.45 0.32
CA VAL A 252 -3.32 -25.62 1.53
C VAL A 252 -3.47 -26.49 2.76
N ALA A 253 -4.45 -27.42 2.77
CA ALA A 253 -4.69 -28.31 3.90
C ALA A 253 -3.44 -29.16 4.24
N ALA A 254 -2.78 -29.73 3.25
CA ALA A 254 -1.57 -30.55 3.44
C ALA A 254 -0.40 -29.71 3.99
N ARG A 255 -0.12 -28.55 3.39
CA ARG A 255 0.95 -27.63 3.81
C ARG A 255 0.73 -27.08 5.21
N VAL A 256 -0.51 -26.73 5.55
CA VAL A 256 -0.90 -26.30 6.89
C VAL A 256 -0.67 -27.37 7.94
N ALA A 257 -1.05 -28.61 7.65
CA ALA A 257 -0.84 -29.74 8.57
C ALA A 257 0.67 -29.94 8.89
N MET A 258 1.52 -29.96 7.85
CA MET A 258 2.97 -30.11 8.00
C MET A 258 3.60 -28.92 8.74
N LEU A 259 3.25 -27.71 8.34
CA LEU A 259 3.79 -26.48 8.93
C LEU A 259 3.32 -26.30 10.40
N ARG A 260 2.09 -26.74 10.71
CA ARG A 260 1.56 -26.76 12.09
C ARG A 260 2.40 -27.63 13.01
N GLU A 261 2.79 -28.80 12.55
CA GLU A 261 3.65 -29.72 13.30
C GLU A 261 5.06 -29.15 13.46
N GLU A 262 5.67 -28.65 12.36
CA GLU A 262 7.03 -28.10 12.35
C GLU A 262 7.17 -26.88 13.26
N LEU A 263 6.22 -25.95 13.20
CA LEU A 263 6.24 -24.72 13.99
C LEU A 263 5.60 -24.89 15.36
N ARG A 264 4.90 -26.00 15.62
CA ARG A 264 4.09 -26.23 16.84
C ARG A 264 3.02 -25.15 17.01
N ALA A 265 2.29 -24.86 15.94
CA ALA A 265 1.28 -23.82 15.96
C ALA A 265 0.10 -24.20 16.88
N ASP A 266 -0.34 -23.23 17.69
CA ASP A 266 -1.37 -23.40 18.71
C ASP A 266 -2.76 -23.54 18.08
N ALA A 267 -3.05 -22.78 17.02
CA ALA A 267 -4.34 -22.77 16.35
C ALA A 267 -4.21 -22.52 14.83
N VAL A 268 -5.29 -22.73 14.12
CA VAL A 268 -5.41 -22.41 12.67
C VAL A 268 -6.71 -21.69 12.45
N LEU A 269 -6.67 -20.57 11.74
CA LEU A 269 -7.85 -19.85 11.27
C LEU A 269 -8.30 -20.44 9.94
N ASP A 270 -9.61 -20.56 9.78
CA ASP A 270 -10.25 -20.86 8.51
C ASP A 270 -10.08 -19.72 7.49
N ARG A 271 -10.58 -19.93 6.27
CA ARG A 271 -10.50 -18.97 5.17
C ARG A 271 -11.11 -17.61 5.54
N GLY A 272 -12.30 -17.60 6.18
CA GLY A 272 -13.02 -16.36 6.51
C GLY A 272 -12.24 -15.52 7.51
N CYS A 273 -11.84 -16.13 8.62
CA CYS A 273 -11.05 -15.49 9.66
C CYS A 273 -9.64 -15.09 9.16
N SER A 274 -9.02 -15.92 8.31
CA SER A 274 -7.74 -15.61 7.69
C SER A 274 -7.82 -14.36 6.82
N LEU A 275 -8.79 -14.28 5.92
CA LEU A 275 -8.99 -13.09 5.08
C LEU A 275 -9.24 -11.84 5.93
N ALA A 276 -10.00 -11.96 7.03
CA ALA A 276 -10.28 -10.84 7.92
C ALA A 276 -9.01 -10.32 8.60
N VAL A 277 -8.23 -11.20 9.26
CA VAL A 277 -7.01 -10.75 9.95
C VAL A 277 -5.95 -10.18 9.01
N TRP A 278 -5.81 -10.74 7.79
CA TRP A 278 -4.85 -10.21 6.83
C TRP A 278 -5.27 -8.87 6.19
N ARG A 279 -6.57 -8.54 6.20
CA ARG A 279 -7.02 -7.17 5.91
C ARG A 279 -6.59 -6.21 7.02
N GLU A 280 -6.74 -6.61 8.29
CA GLU A 280 -6.30 -5.80 9.42
C GLU A 280 -4.79 -5.50 9.34
N VAL A 281 -3.97 -6.52 9.07
CA VAL A 281 -2.51 -6.39 8.88
C VAL A 281 -2.20 -5.49 7.70
N ARG A 282 -2.84 -5.72 6.54
CA ARG A 282 -2.62 -4.97 5.30
C ARG A 282 -2.86 -3.48 5.48
N ASP A 283 -3.97 -3.14 6.15
CA ASP A 283 -4.45 -1.77 6.25
C ASP A 283 -4.01 -1.07 7.54
N ALA A 284 -3.24 -1.78 8.40
CA ALA A 284 -2.77 -1.28 9.69
C ALA A 284 -3.90 -0.65 10.54
N VAL A 285 -5.07 -1.31 10.56
CA VAL A 285 -6.32 -0.75 11.11
C VAL A 285 -6.24 -0.38 12.58
N TRP A 286 -5.30 -0.94 13.32
CA TRP A 286 -5.10 -0.68 14.75
C TRP A 286 -4.51 0.71 15.04
N PHE A 287 -4.01 1.38 14.02
CA PHE A 287 -3.39 2.69 14.13
C PHE A 287 -4.27 3.78 13.50
N GLY A 288 -4.66 4.74 14.34
CA GLY A 288 -5.54 5.84 13.97
C GLY A 288 -7.00 5.57 14.29
N GLY A 289 -7.66 6.52 14.89
CA GLY A 289 -9.00 6.47 15.49
C GLY A 289 -10.19 6.20 14.55
N VAL A 290 -10.05 5.27 13.61
CA VAL A 290 -11.18 4.65 12.96
C VAL A 290 -11.65 3.56 13.91
N ALA A 291 -12.77 3.81 14.61
CA ALA A 291 -13.45 2.76 15.34
C ALA A 291 -13.58 1.55 14.41
N ALA A 292 -13.17 0.39 14.89
CA ALA A 292 -13.43 -0.88 14.20
C ALA A 292 -14.92 -0.91 13.89
N GLY A 293 -15.28 -0.65 12.64
CA GLY A 293 -16.64 -0.83 12.15
C GLY A 293 -17.03 -2.27 12.42
N GLY A 294 -18.23 -2.49 12.95
CA GLY A 294 -18.74 -3.80 13.31
C GLY A 294 -18.52 -4.85 12.22
N PRO A 295 -18.78 -6.14 12.50
CA PRO A 295 -18.38 -7.26 11.65
C PRO A 295 -18.82 -7.01 10.20
N HIS A 296 -17.82 -6.89 9.31
CA HIS A 296 -18.08 -6.77 7.88
C HIS A 296 -18.83 -8.01 7.39
N PRO A 297 -19.87 -7.87 6.55
CA PRO A 297 -20.55 -9.01 5.98
C PRO A 297 -19.54 -9.89 5.23
N ASN A 298 -19.64 -11.20 5.45
CA ASN A 298 -18.84 -12.20 4.74
C ASN A 298 -18.90 -11.96 3.24
N PRO A 299 -17.80 -12.13 2.49
CA PRO A 299 -17.84 -12.14 1.04
C PRO A 299 -18.78 -13.30 0.61
N PRO A 300 -19.56 -13.14 -0.47
CA PRO A 300 -20.46 -14.17 -0.95
C PRO A 300 -19.67 -15.44 -1.28
N PRO A 301 -20.21 -16.63 -1.03
CA PRO A 301 -19.58 -17.89 -1.42
C PRO A 301 -19.48 -17.93 -2.94
N LEU A 302 -18.32 -18.29 -3.47
CA LEU A 302 -18.12 -18.58 -4.89
C LEU A 302 -19.03 -19.77 -5.25
N GLY A 303 -19.90 -19.55 -6.23
CA GLY A 303 -21.05 -20.28 -6.62
C GLY A 303 -21.03 -21.80 -6.60
N GLY A 304 -21.99 -22.35 -5.86
CA GLY A 304 -22.66 -23.61 -6.17
C GLY A 304 -24.11 -23.24 -6.46
N GLY A 305 -24.64 -23.64 -7.62
CA GLY A 305 -25.93 -23.20 -8.13
C GLY A 305 -27.09 -23.56 -7.23
N GLY A 306 -28.09 -22.70 -7.22
CA GLY A 306 -29.41 -22.95 -6.71
C GLY A 306 -30.10 -21.71 -6.13
N ASP A 307 -31.06 -21.21 -6.90
CA ASP A 307 -32.19 -20.37 -6.53
C ASP A 307 -32.02 -18.90 -6.07
N SER A 308 -32.57 -18.09 -6.94
CA SER A 308 -32.80 -16.66 -6.82
C SER A 308 -33.68 -16.28 -5.64
N ALA A 309 -33.14 -15.44 -4.76
CA ALA A 309 -33.94 -14.52 -3.96
C ALA A 309 -33.34 -13.11 -4.10
N ALA A 310 -34.17 -12.19 -4.58
CA ALA A 310 -33.84 -10.80 -4.83
C ALA A 310 -33.32 -10.12 -3.55
N LEU A 311 -32.10 -9.56 -3.63
CA LEU A 311 -31.58 -8.68 -2.61
C LEU A 311 -31.86 -7.23 -3.00
N ALA A 312 -32.57 -6.54 -2.13
CA ALA A 312 -32.82 -5.12 -2.20
C ALA A 312 -31.53 -4.28 -2.12
N PRO A 313 -31.46 -3.11 -2.76
CA PRO A 313 -30.30 -2.26 -2.71
C PRO A 313 -30.37 -1.37 -1.47
N ASP A 314 -29.68 -1.72 -0.40
CA ASP A 314 -29.37 -0.80 0.70
C ASP A 314 -27.85 -0.61 0.80
N SER A 315 -27.33 0.20 -0.10
CA SER A 315 -26.08 0.91 0.11
C SER A 315 -26.37 2.10 1.06
N LEU A 316 -26.11 1.90 2.35
CA LEU A 316 -26.06 3.01 3.29
C LEU A 316 -24.94 3.95 2.87
N PRO A 317 -25.19 5.29 2.73
CA PRO A 317 -24.13 6.24 2.47
C PRO A 317 -23.16 6.23 3.66
N CYS A 318 -21.87 6.27 3.37
CA CYS A 318 -20.84 6.56 4.39
C CYS A 318 -21.27 7.81 5.13
N PRO A 319 -21.38 7.80 6.47
CA PRO A 319 -21.61 9.02 7.20
C PRO A 319 -20.40 9.93 6.90
N VAL A 320 -20.68 11.09 6.34
CA VAL A 320 -19.74 12.20 6.32
C VAL A 320 -19.50 12.52 7.79
N GLY A 321 -18.33 12.08 8.30
CA GLY A 321 -17.97 12.29 9.69
C GLY A 321 -17.94 13.77 9.96
N GLU A 322 -18.86 14.21 10.81
CA GLU A 322 -18.78 15.53 11.44
C GLU A 322 -17.40 15.65 12.08
N GLY A 323 -16.81 16.81 11.89
CA GLY A 323 -15.45 17.12 12.22
C GLY A 323 -15.01 16.61 13.59
N TRP A 324 -13.82 16.12 13.62
CA TRP A 324 -13.07 15.79 14.82
C TRP A 324 -13.24 16.86 15.87
N GLY A 325 -13.91 16.50 16.98
CA GLY A 325 -14.02 17.34 18.15
C GLY A 325 -12.62 17.77 18.60
N GLY A 326 -12.47 19.08 18.86
CA GLY A 326 -11.21 19.75 19.10
C GLY A 326 -10.45 19.28 20.36
N GLY A 327 -9.79 18.13 20.24
CA GLY A 327 -8.60 17.81 21.01
C GLY A 327 -7.41 18.52 20.37
N ASN A 328 -6.49 19.01 21.17
CA ASN A 328 -5.32 19.75 20.72
C ASN A 328 -4.55 18.91 19.68
N ARG A 329 -4.58 19.29 18.40
CA ARG A 329 -4.02 18.52 17.27
C ARG A 329 -2.49 18.28 17.36
N SER A 330 -1.83 18.88 18.34
CA SER A 330 -0.38 18.69 18.59
C SER A 330 -0.02 17.31 19.13
N ASP A 331 -0.95 16.61 19.80
CA ASP A 331 -0.64 15.39 20.58
C ASP A 331 -1.08 14.09 19.88
N THR A 332 -1.61 14.18 18.64
CA THR A 332 -2.03 12.98 17.89
C THR A 332 -0.81 12.17 17.45
N PRO A 333 -0.74 10.88 17.79
CA PRO A 333 0.38 10.03 17.35
C PRO A 333 0.51 9.98 15.83
N HIS A 334 1.75 9.86 15.36
CA HIS A 334 2.08 9.80 13.95
C HIS A 334 2.31 8.34 13.51
N LEU A 335 1.81 7.98 12.32
CA LEU A 335 2.02 6.65 11.76
C LEU A 335 3.28 6.60 10.92
N TRP A 336 4.16 5.69 11.26
CA TRP A 336 5.40 5.41 10.57
C TRP A 336 5.41 4.00 9.96
N LYS A 337 6.07 3.88 8.83
CA LYS A 337 6.38 2.63 8.14
C LYS A 337 7.90 2.49 8.07
N LEU A 338 8.44 1.50 8.77
CA LEU A 338 9.87 1.19 8.74
C LEU A 338 10.09 -0.07 7.90
N SER A 339 11.00 0.02 6.94
CA SER A 339 11.48 -1.15 6.20
C SER A 339 12.93 -1.40 6.58
N VAL A 340 13.19 -2.55 7.16
CA VAL A 340 14.49 -2.94 7.72
C VAL A 340 14.84 -4.37 7.29
N PRO A 341 16.10 -4.81 7.41
CA PRO A 341 16.39 -6.24 7.34
C PRO A 341 15.53 -7.01 8.35
N PRO A 342 14.84 -8.10 7.98
CA PRO A 342 13.88 -8.76 8.87
C PRO A 342 14.43 -9.09 10.26
N SER A 343 15.63 -9.62 10.34
CA SER A 343 16.31 -9.96 11.62
C SER A 343 16.66 -8.74 12.48
N ALA A 344 16.67 -7.53 11.90
CA ALA A 344 16.96 -6.29 12.62
C ALA A 344 15.69 -5.63 13.19
N GLY A 345 14.49 -6.03 12.78
CA GLY A 345 13.23 -5.43 13.20
C GLY A 345 13.09 -5.31 14.73
N PRO A 346 13.17 -6.42 15.48
CA PRO A 346 13.03 -6.38 16.94
C PRO A 346 14.08 -5.51 17.64
N ALA A 347 15.35 -5.59 17.20
CA ALA A 347 16.42 -4.79 17.77
C ALA A 347 16.23 -3.29 17.50
N THR A 348 15.76 -2.95 16.30
CA THR A 348 15.42 -1.56 15.93
C THR A 348 14.29 -1.02 16.81
N VAL A 349 13.21 -1.78 16.99
CA VAL A 349 12.10 -1.39 17.87
C VAL A 349 12.55 -1.27 19.32
N ALA A 350 13.34 -2.22 19.82
CA ALA A 350 13.90 -2.16 21.18
C ALA A 350 14.77 -0.91 21.37
N ALA A 351 15.54 -0.50 20.36
CA ALA A 351 16.33 0.74 20.40
C ALA A 351 15.43 1.99 20.48
N ILE A 352 14.33 2.03 19.71
CA ILE A 352 13.37 3.14 19.73
C ILE A 352 12.65 3.21 21.08
N ARG A 353 12.21 2.08 21.63
CA ARG A 353 11.51 1.99 22.92
C ARG A 353 12.34 2.46 24.13
N ARG A 354 13.66 2.60 23.98
CA ARG A 354 14.48 3.20 25.04
C ARG A 354 14.22 4.70 25.24
N THR A 355 13.71 5.38 24.24
CA THR A 355 13.54 6.84 24.24
C THR A 355 12.12 7.30 23.92
N LEU A 356 11.31 6.44 23.30
CA LEU A 356 9.95 6.76 22.88
C LEU A 356 8.99 5.67 23.34
N ASP A 357 7.80 6.07 23.76
CA ASP A 357 6.66 5.17 23.90
C ASP A 357 6.02 4.97 22.54
N VAL A 358 6.08 3.73 22.01
CA VAL A 358 5.60 3.40 20.68
C VAL A 358 4.82 2.10 20.68
N GLU A 359 3.74 2.08 19.92
CA GLU A 359 3.02 0.87 19.56
C GLU A 359 3.49 0.37 18.19
N VAL A 360 3.67 -0.94 18.06
CA VAL A 360 4.17 -1.53 16.82
C VAL A 360 3.51 -2.86 16.52
N PHE A 361 3.48 -3.22 15.24
CA PHE A 361 3.38 -4.61 14.80
C PHE A 361 4.33 -4.87 13.63
N TYR A 362 4.59 -6.14 13.36
CA TYR A 362 5.54 -6.57 12.35
C TYR A 362 4.83 -7.29 11.21
N ASP A 363 5.28 -7.04 9.98
CA ASP A 363 4.89 -7.77 8.78
C ASP A 363 6.16 -8.12 7.98
N TRP A 364 5.99 -8.81 6.86
CA TRP A 364 7.09 -9.29 6.00
C TRP A 364 8.18 -10.05 6.76
N GLY A 365 7.77 -10.89 7.73
CA GLY A 365 8.70 -11.65 8.55
C GLY A 365 9.60 -10.81 9.45
N GLY A 366 9.17 -9.63 9.85
CA GLY A 366 9.94 -8.65 10.64
C GLY A 366 10.58 -7.54 9.80
N GLY A 367 10.51 -7.62 8.47
CA GLY A 367 11.11 -6.63 7.55
C GLY A 367 10.29 -5.36 7.36
N LEU A 368 9.03 -5.38 7.73
CA LEU A 368 8.17 -4.21 7.83
C LEU A 368 7.73 -4.03 9.27
N VAL A 369 7.97 -2.86 9.82
CA VAL A 369 7.42 -2.44 11.12
C VAL A 369 6.48 -1.28 10.89
N TRP A 370 5.22 -1.47 11.22
CA TRP A 370 4.28 -0.40 11.39
C TRP A 370 4.37 0.12 12.80
N MET A 371 4.41 1.43 12.96
CA MET A 371 4.68 2.07 14.26
C MET A 371 3.83 3.32 14.43
N GLU A 372 3.11 3.40 15.53
CA GLU A 372 2.54 4.64 16.00
C GLU A 372 3.47 5.25 17.06
N ALA A 373 3.85 6.50 16.86
CA ALA A 373 4.84 7.20 17.70
C ALA A 373 4.39 8.62 18.02
N PRO A 374 4.83 9.18 19.17
CA PRO A 374 4.55 10.58 19.52
C PRO A 374 5.03 11.57 18.45
N PRO A 375 4.51 12.81 18.44
CA PRO A 375 5.09 13.90 17.65
C PRO A 375 6.61 14.04 17.85
N GLU A 376 7.31 14.60 16.86
CA GLU A 376 8.76 14.87 16.89
C GLU A 376 9.69 13.64 16.98
N SER A 377 9.16 12.44 16.78
CA SER A 377 9.91 11.17 16.89
C SER A 377 10.90 10.90 15.73
N ALA A 378 10.89 11.69 14.67
CA ALA A 378 11.62 11.42 13.43
C ALA A 378 13.12 11.16 13.63
N THR A 379 13.78 11.95 14.46
CA THR A 379 15.23 11.83 14.73
C THR A 379 15.56 10.54 15.48
N ALA A 380 14.78 10.19 16.50
CA ALA A 380 14.98 8.97 17.29
C ALA A 380 14.70 7.72 16.44
N ILE A 381 13.61 7.72 15.67
CA ILE A 381 13.25 6.59 14.80
C ILE A 381 14.36 6.35 13.76
N ARG A 382 14.81 7.40 13.05
CA ARG A 382 15.85 7.26 12.02
C ARG A 382 17.22 6.94 12.58
N GLY A 383 17.54 7.49 13.75
CA GLY A 383 18.78 7.17 14.48
C GLY A 383 18.90 5.70 14.90
N ALA A 384 17.77 5.01 15.06
CA ALA A 384 17.73 3.60 15.41
C ALA A 384 17.94 2.65 14.21
N LEU A 385 17.94 3.15 12.96
CA LEU A 385 18.12 2.34 11.73
C LEU A 385 19.59 1.97 11.48
N SER A 386 20.32 1.55 12.51
CA SER A 386 21.77 1.27 12.46
C SER A 386 22.14 0.08 11.57
N ALA A 387 21.22 -0.87 11.39
CA ALA A 387 21.41 -2.05 10.51
C ALA A 387 21.05 -1.77 9.03
N GLY A 388 20.77 -0.52 8.69
CA GLY A 388 20.22 -0.14 7.39
C GLY A 388 18.69 -0.15 7.37
N GLY A 389 18.12 0.30 6.27
CA GLY A 389 16.67 0.43 6.11
C GLY A 389 16.22 1.89 5.92
N HIS A 390 14.91 2.08 5.91
CA HIS A 390 14.33 3.40 5.75
C HIS A 390 13.03 3.53 6.54
N ALA A 391 12.75 4.74 7.01
CA ALA A 391 11.52 5.12 7.66
C ALA A 391 10.75 6.14 6.81
N MET A 392 9.44 5.89 6.66
CA MET A 392 8.51 6.79 5.99
C MET A 392 7.44 7.24 6.99
N LEU A 393 7.20 8.53 7.08
CA LEU A 393 6.07 9.09 7.80
C LEU A 393 4.81 8.95 6.93
N VAL A 394 3.91 8.06 7.32
CA VAL A 394 2.72 7.70 6.52
C VAL A 394 1.55 8.63 6.83
N ARG A 395 1.34 8.94 8.12
CA ARG A 395 0.24 9.81 8.56
C ARG A 395 0.72 10.76 9.65
N ALA A 396 0.52 12.05 9.39
CA ALA A 396 0.70 13.15 10.32
C ALA A 396 -0.04 14.38 9.79
N PRO A 397 -0.31 15.41 10.60
CA PRO A 397 -0.85 16.68 10.13
C PRO A 397 0.00 17.31 9.01
N ASP A 398 -0.64 18.05 8.09
CA ASP A 398 0.01 18.67 6.94
C ASP A 398 1.19 19.56 7.35
N ALA A 399 1.05 20.34 8.44
CA ALA A 399 2.11 21.19 8.97
C ALA A 399 3.35 20.38 9.37
N VAL A 400 3.16 19.21 9.97
CA VAL A 400 4.24 18.28 10.35
C VAL A 400 4.90 17.69 9.10
N ARG A 401 4.10 17.22 8.13
CA ARG A 401 4.62 16.65 6.86
C ARG A 401 5.34 17.69 6.01
N ALA A 402 4.98 18.97 6.12
CA ALA A 402 5.69 20.07 5.46
C ALA A 402 7.05 20.36 6.11
N ALA A 403 7.12 20.26 7.45
CA ALA A 403 8.31 20.59 8.22
C ALA A 403 9.30 19.43 8.41
N THR A 404 8.79 18.18 8.35
CA THR A 404 9.60 16.97 8.57
C THR A 404 9.88 16.26 7.25
N GLU A 405 11.08 15.68 7.12
CA GLU A 405 11.35 14.78 6.00
C GLU A 405 10.43 13.56 6.08
N VAL A 406 9.51 13.40 5.12
CA VAL A 406 8.54 12.31 5.11
C VAL A 406 9.21 10.98 4.76
N PHE A 407 10.10 10.99 3.78
CA PHE A 407 10.90 9.84 3.38
C PHE A 407 12.25 9.84 4.10
N GLN A 408 12.92 8.69 4.11
CA GLN A 408 14.29 8.61 4.61
C GLN A 408 15.18 9.57 3.83
N PRO A 409 15.93 10.48 4.49
CA PRO A 409 16.87 11.35 3.82
C PRO A 409 17.89 10.55 2.99
N LEU A 410 18.10 10.97 1.76
CA LEU A 410 19.04 10.30 0.86
C LEU A 410 20.46 10.80 1.11
N PRO A 411 21.47 9.89 1.09
CA PRO A 411 22.87 10.30 1.01
C PRO A 411 23.11 11.20 -0.21
N GLY A 412 24.07 12.13 -0.10
CA GLY A 412 24.35 13.13 -1.13
C GLY A 412 24.44 12.58 -2.56
N PRO A 413 25.19 11.48 -2.83
CA PRO A 413 25.24 10.88 -4.17
C PRO A 413 23.91 10.40 -4.70
N LEU A 414 23.07 9.78 -3.85
CA LEU A 414 21.72 9.33 -4.25
C LEU A 414 20.78 10.51 -4.47
N MET A 415 20.86 11.56 -3.65
CA MET A 415 20.09 12.78 -3.87
C MET A 415 20.47 13.44 -5.19
N ALA A 416 21.76 13.51 -5.53
CA ALA A 416 22.23 14.05 -6.81
C ALA A 416 21.74 13.21 -8.00
N LEU A 417 21.73 11.88 -7.87
CA LEU A 417 21.15 10.99 -8.88
C LEU A 417 19.65 11.21 -9.03
N SER A 418 18.89 11.27 -7.93
CA SER A 418 17.46 11.54 -7.94
C SER A 418 17.12 12.87 -8.61
N ARG A 419 17.90 13.90 -8.35
CA ARG A 419 17.75 15.20 -9.01
C ARG A 419 17.97 15.10 -10.51
N ARG A 420 19.05 14.45 -10.97
CA ARG A 420 19.30 14.24 -12.40
C ARG A 420 18.17 13.46 -13.08
N VAL A 421 17.60 12.46 -12.40
CA VAL A 421 16.41 11.74 -12.92
C VAL A 421 15.22 12.67 -13.02
N LYS A 422 14.94 13.46 -11.97
CA LYS A 422 13.87 14.47 -11.98
C LYS A 422 14.06 15.47 -13.14
N ASP A 423 15.24 16.03 -13.29
CA ASP A 423 15.57 16.98 -14.36
C ASP A 423 15.42 16.38 -15.76
N GLY A 424 15.65 15.07 -15.89
CA GLY A 424 15.43 14.32 -17.12
C GLY A 424 13.97 14.28 -17.55
N PHE A 425 13.05 14.12 -16.58
CA PHE A 425 11.60 14.02 -16.84
C PHE A 425 10.88 15.35 -16.68
N ASP A 426 11.27 16.16 -15.72
CA ASP A 426 10.59 17.39 -15.34
C ASP A 426 11.60 18.52 -15.00
N PRO A 427 12.26 19.08 -16.02
CA PRO A 427 13.35 20.04 -15.84
C PRO A 427 12.93 21.37 -15.21
N LYS A 428 11.63 21.68 -15.21
CA LYS A 428 11.08 22.89 -14.59
C LYS A 428 10.47 22.63 -13.21
N GLY A 429 10.43 21.36 -12.77
CA GLY A 429 9.90 21.01 -11.46
C GLY A 429 8.39 21.31 -11.31
N ILE A 430 7.60 21.14 -12.38
CA ILE A 430 6.18 21.47 -12.36
C ILE A 430 5.30 20.30 -11.84
N LEU A 431 5.78 19.06 -11.87
CA LEU A 431 5.00 17.88 -11.46
C LEU A 431 5.25 17.57 -9.97
N ASN A 432 4.24 17.73 -9.14
CA ASN A 432 4.28 17.42 -7.70
C ASN A 432 5.55 17.91 -7.00
N PRO A 433 5.97 19.20 -7.14
CA PRO A 433 7.22 19.68 -6.57
C PRO A 433 7.25 19.48 -5.06
N GLY A 434 8.38 19.00 -4.56
CA GLY A 434 8.59 18.78 -3.13
C GLY A 434 7.81 17.63 -2.51
N ARG A 435 7.03 16.86 -3.27
CA ARG A 435 6.17 15.78 -2.76
C ARG A 435 6.95 14.69 -2.04
N MET A 436 8.11 14.32 -2.56
CA MET A 436 8.97 13.30 -1.93
C MET A 436 10.05 13.95 -1.06
N TYR A 437 10.79 14.87 -1.61
CA TYR A 437 11.89 15.55 -0.94
C TYR A 437 11.80 17.05 -1.17
N ALA A 438 12.14 17.85 -0.17
CA ALA A 438 12.19 19.29 -0.32
C ALA A 438 13.17 19.69 -1.44
N GLY A 439 12.70 20.48 -2.42
CA GLY A 439 13.53 20.94 -3.54
C GLY A 439 13.72 19.92 -4.68
N LEU A 440 12.88 18.87 -4.72
CA LEU A 440 12.77 17.96 -5.87
C LEU A 440 11.38 17.99 -6.48
#